data_bc652fbe5890c00626c1593744de5915
#
_entry.id   bc652fbe5890c00626c1593744de5915
#
_cell.length_a   1.000
_cell.length_b   1.000
_cell.length_c   1.000
_cell.angle_alpha   90.00
_cell.angle_beta   90.00
_cell.angle_gamma   90.00
#
_symmetry.space_group_name_H-M   'P 1'
#
loop_
_entity.id
_entity.type
_entity.pdbx_description
1 polymer ?
#
loop_
_entity_poly.entity_id
_entity_poly.type
_entity_poly.pdbx_seq_one_letter_code
_entity_poly.pdbx_strand_id
1 'polypeptide(L)'
;MKIETKCLHEGYKPENGGPGVMPIVQSTTYRFDSTAKIASLFDMPTECIYSRFANPTCDAVEKKIASLEGGVGAMLTSSGQAASLLSILNLCSAGDSFIAASTIYGGTINLFGVTLKKLGIECIWADAEASEEEVQKLFKPNTKAVFGETLANPALTVFDIEKWANIAHKNNVPLIVDNTFATPVLCRPIEWGADIVIHSTTKYMDGHAVQGGGVIVDGGKFDWAASGKFPDFTEPDESYHGVVYTREFGAMAYIIKARMQLMRDFGCYPAAHSAFLLNLGLETLPVRMRQYCENALTVAKFLESSDKIASVRYPALPGNEHYERAQKYLPTSGVMSIDIKGGRAPAMKFMDSLKLACNEVHVADIRTCVLHPASETHRQLTDEQLVAAGIEPGMVRISVGLENVEDIIADLKQALDQI
;
A
#
# COMPACT_ATOMS: atom_id res chain seq x y z
N MET A 1 11.80 -8.53 -18.66
CA MET A 1 11.50 -9.79 -17.91
C MET A 1 10.05 -9.75 -17.43
N LYS A 2 9.39 -10.91 -17.33
CA LYS A 2 8.05 -11.04 -16.73
C LYS A 2 8.16 -10.99 -15.21
N ILE A 3 7.05 -10.73 -14.53
CA ILE A 3 7.02 -10.42 -13.09
C ILE A 3 7.60 -11.56 -12.23
N GLU A 4 7.33 -12.83 -12.59
CA GLU A 4 7.86 -13.98 -11.87
C GLU A 4 9.39 -14.01 -11.89
N THR A 5 9.98 -13.71 -13.05
CA THR A 5 11.44 -13.64 -13.22
C THR A 5 12.03 -12.43 -12.48
N LYS A 6 11.33 -11.28 -12.50
CA LYS A 6 11.74 -10.09 -11.75
C LYS A 6 11.77 -10.33 -10.25
N CYS A 7 10.78 -11.02 -9.69
CA CYS A 7 10.73 -11.38 -8.26
C CYS A 7 11.97 -12.15 -7.80
N LEU A 8 12.56 -12.97 -8.68
CA LEU A 8 13.74 -13.79 -8.37
C LEU A 8 15.06 -13.08 -8.66
N HIS A 9 15.14 -12.28 -9.73
CA HIS A 9 16.43 -11.84 -10.30
C HIS A 9 16.68 -10.34 -10.23
N GLU A 10 15.67 -9.50 -9.94
CA GLU A 10 15.89 -8.07 -9.77
C GLU A 10 16.41 -7.72 -8.37
N GLY A 11 17.07 -6.57 -8.28
CA GLY A 11 17.58 -5.99 -7.05
C GLY A 11 18.98 -6.45 -6.69
N TYR A 12 19.18 -7.72 -6.37
CA TYR A 12 20.49 -8.28 -6.04
C TYR A 12 21.07 -9.08 -7.21
N LYS A 13 22.32 -8.78 -7.56
CA LYS A 13 23.09 -9.54 -8.57
C LYS A 13 24.39 -9.99 -7.92
N PRO A 14 24.59 -11.31 -7.71
CA PRO A 14 25.83 -11.81 -7.13
C PRO A 14 27.01 -11.58 -8.09
N GLU A 15 28.13 -11.15 -7.52
CA GLU A 15 29.41 -11.11 -8.24
C GLU A 15 30.00 -12.51 -8.39
N ASN A 16 30.99 -12.67 -9.28
CA ASN A 16 31.67 -13.95 -9.43
C ASN A 16 32.39 -14.36 -8.13
N GLY A 17 31.98 -15.50 -7.55
CA GLY A 17 32.46 -15.96 -6.25
C GLY A 17 31.76 -15.31 -5.04
N GLY A 18 30.82 -14.40 -5.26
CA GLY A 18 29.99 -13.79 -4.21
C GLY A 18 28.86 -14.69 -3.75
N PRO A 19 28.15 -14.30 -2.64
CA PRO A 19 27.01 -15.06 -2.15
C PRO A 19 25.89 -15.14 -3.20
N GLY A 20 25.34 -16.32 -3.41
CA GLY A 20 24.21 -16.53 -4.34
C GLY A 20 22.89 -15.95 -3.81
N VAL A 21 22.78 -15.73 -2.52
CA VAL A 21 21.63 -15.09 -1.84
C VAL A 21 22.05 -13.72 -1.33
N MET A 22 21.16 -12.77 -1.38
CA MET A 22 21.39 -11.41 -0.88
C MET A 22 21.86 -11.42 0.59
N PRO A 23 23.04 -10.87 0.92
CA PRO A 23 23.54 -10.84 2.30
C PRO A 23 22.78 -9.79 3.15
N ILE A 24 22.71 -10.06 4.46
CA ILE A 24 22.22 -9.09 5.43
C ILE A 24 23.40 -8.21 5.89
N VAL A 25 23.40 -6.94 5.48
CA VAL A 25 24.43 -5.98 5.91
C VAL A 25 23.96 -5.30 7.20
N GLN A 26 24.30 -5.91 8.33
CA GLN A 26 23.93 -5.42 9.66
C GLN A 26 24.98 -4.42 10.16
N SER A 27 25.06 -3.26 9.50
CA SER A 27 25.97 -2.17 9.87
C SER A 27 25.22 -0.84 9.91
N THR A 28 25.50 -0.01 10.92
CA THR A 28 24.95 1.34 11.02
C THR A 28 25.75 2.32 10.16
N THR A 29 27.08 2.15 10.11
CA THR A 29 28.03 3.07 9.47
C THR A 29 28.97 2.34 8.54
N TYR A 30 29.61 3.09 7.64
CA TYR A 30 30.54 2.57 6.64
C TYR A 30 31.88 3.32 6.74
N ARG A 31 32.98 2.62 6.50
CA ARG A 31 34.33 3.17 6.59
C ARG A 31 34.81 3.64 5.21
N PHE A 32 35.42 4.82 5.18
CA PHE A 32 36.05 5.40 4.01
C PHE A 32 37.49 5.82 4.32
N ASP A 33 38.33 5.83 3.31
CA ASP A 33 39.78 6.10 3.46
C ASP A 33 40.13 7.60 3.50
N SER A 34 39.20 8.49 3.15
CA SER A 34 39.47 9.93 3.18
C SER A 34 38.26 10.76 3.60
N THR A 35 38.51 11.87 4.28
CA THR A 35 37.52 12.90 4.63
C THR A 35 36.89 13.53 3.39
N ALA A 36 37.67 13.74 2.32
CA ALA A 36 37.16 14.30 1.05
C ALA A 36 36.09 13.38 0.43
N LYS A 37 36.31 12.05 0.48
CA LYS A 37 35.29 11.07 -0.01
C LYS A 37 34.02 11.16 0.81
N ILE A 38 34.12 11.22 2.14
CA ILE A 38 32.93 11.35 3.00
C ILE A 38 32.20 12.66 2.71
N ALA A 39 32.93 13.80 2.60
CA ALA A 39 32.32 15.08 2.28
C ALA A 39 31.55 15.04 0.97
N SER A 40 32.11 14.46 -0.10
CA SER A 40 31.43 14.33 -1.40
C SER A 40 30.17 13.49 -1.35
N LEU A 41 30.07 12.53 -0.42
CA LEU A 41 28.88 11.71 -0.23
C LEU A 41 27.77 12.43 0.55
N PHE A 42 28.10 13.45 1.35
CA PHE A 42 27.11 14.35 1.93
C PHE A 42 26.54 15.34 0.90
N ASP A 43 27.35 15.73 -0.08
CA ASP A 43 26.88 16.57 -1.19
C ASP A 43 26.02 15.75 -2.17
N MET A 44 26.45 14.53 -2.48
CA MET A 44 25.78 13.64 -3.42
C MET A 44 25.81 12.19 -2.91
N PRO A 45 24.70 11.65 -2.35
CA PRO A 45 24.68 10.33 -1.70
C PRO A 45 24.67 9.19 -2.71
N THR A 46 25.81 8.90 -3.32
CA THR A 46 25.98 7.83 -4.32
C THR A 46 26.32 6.47 -3.71
N GLU A 47 26.69 6.43 -2.43
CA GLU A 47 27.05 5.21 -1.69
C GLU A 47 26.42 5.20 -0.30
N CYS A 48 26.36 4.05 0.34
CA CYS A 48 25.89 3.94 1.72
C CYS A 48 26.89 4.53 2.69
N ILE A 49 26.52 5.55 3.45
CA ILE A 49 27.34 6.18 4.49
C ILE A 49 26.81 5.91 5.90
N TYR A 50 25.48 5.75 6.00
CA TYR A 50 24.77 5.49 7.24
C TYR A 50 23.45 4.79 6.93
N SER A 51 23.12 3.69 7.63
CA SER A 51 21.99 2.83 7.26
C SER A 51 20.61 3.49 7.32
N ARG A 52 20.47 4.61 8.04
CA ARG A 52 19.23 5.41 8.01
C ARG A 52 18.98 6.06 6.63
N PHE A 53 20.03 6.37 5.88
CA PHE A 53 19.92 6.88 4.51
C PHE A 53 19.80 5.75 3.50
N ALA A 54 20.73 4.81 3.56
CA ALA A 54 20.83 3.69 2.63
C ALA A 54 21.57 2.52 3.26
N ASN A 55 21.12 1.32 2.95
CA ASN A 55 21.74 0.07 3.38
C ASN A 55 21.72 -0.89 2.19
N PRO A 56 22.81 -1.61 1.87
CA PRO A 56 22.89 -2.45 0.68
C PRO A 56 21.78 -3.52 0.60
N THR A 57 21.33 -4.07 1.72
CA THR A 57 20.21 -5.02 1.79
C THR A 57 18.89 -4.33 1.46
N CYS A 58 18.63 -3.16 2.04
CA CYS A 58 17.43 -2.37 1.75
C CYS A 58 17.42 -1.90 0.28
N ASP A 59 18.54 -1.40 -0.24
CA ASP A 59 18.67 -0.94 -1.62
C ASP A 59 18.37 -2.03 -2.65
N ALA A 60 18.78 -3.27 -2.37
CA ALA A 60 18.48 -4.39 -3.24
C ALA A 60 16.97 -4.66 -3.31
N VAL A 61 16.27 -4.60 -2.18
CA VAL A 61 14.82 -4.79 -2.11
C VAL A 61 14.07 -3.61 -2.73
N GLU A 62 14.53 -2.39 -2.51
CA GLU A 62 13.98 -1.17 -3.13
C GLU A 62 14.04 -1.25 -4.66
N LYS A 63 15.20 -1.63 -5.22
CA LYS A 63 15.37 -1.84 -6.68
C LYS A 63 14.44 -2.92 -7.21
N LYS A 64 14.28 -4.03 -6.47
CA LYS A 64 13.35 -5.10 -6.83
C LYS A 64 11.92 -4.57 -6.89
N ILE A 65 11.42 -3.92 -5.84
CA ILE A 65 10.04 -3.42 -5.78
C ILE A 65 9.80 -2.34 -6.84
N ALA A 66 10.74 -1.40 -7.04
CA ALA A 66 10.65 -0.41 -8.12
C ALA A 66 10.50 -1.09 -9.49
N SER A 67 11.29 -2.13 -9.78
CA SER A 67 11.17 -2.89 -11.03
C SER A 67 9.82 -3.63 -11.14
N LEU A 68 9.29 -4.17 -10.04
CA LEU A 68 8.00 -4.87 -10.04
C LEU A 68 6.85 -3.92 -10.35
N GLU A 69 6.82 -2.74 -9.76
CA GLU A 69 5.80 -1.72 -10.00
C GLU A 69 5.99 -0.96 -11.33
N GLY A 70 7.19 -1.02 -11.92
CA GLY A 70 7.53 -0.25 -13.13
C GLY A 70 7.91 1.20 -12.82
N GLY A 71 8.34 1.47 -11.60
CA GLY A 71 8.85 2.78 -11.15
C GLY A 71 10.34 2.97 -11.44
N VAL A 72 10.82 4.21 -11.27
CA VAL A 72 12.23 4.60 -11.45
C VAL A 72 13.04 4.43 -10.19
N GLY A 73 12.40 4.42 -9.01
CA GLY A 73 13.05 4.25 -7.72
C GLY A 73 12.04 3.92 -6.63
N ALA A 74 12.54 3.38 -5.52
CA ALA A 74 11.74 3.11 -4.33
C ALA A 74 12.50 3.44 -3.05
N MET A 75 11.77 3.61 -1.97
CA MET A 75 12.30 3.84 -0.63
C MET A 75 11.50 3.01 0.38
N LEU A 76 12.15 2.03 1.01
CA LEU A 76 11.55 1.25 2.09
C LEU A 76 11.34 2.13 3.33
N THR A 77 10.26 1.87 4.05
CA THR A 77 9.91 2.53 5.31
C THR A 77 9.63 1.51 6.41
N SER A 78 9.66 1.95 7.67
CA SER A 78 9.42 1.10 8.83
C SER A 78 7.99 0.54 8.95
N SER A 79 7.04 1.10 8.19
CA SER A 79 5.64 0.65 8.15
C SER A 79 4.90 1.24 6.95
N GLY A 80 3.76 0.66 6.56
CA GLY A 80 2.87 1.25 5.56
C GLY A 80 2.38 2.65 5.97
N GLN A 81 2.13 2.88 7.27
CA GLN A 81 1.77 4.22 7.78
C GLN A 81 2.90 5.25 7.62
N ALA A 82 4.15 4.83 7.77
CA ALA A 82 5.28 5.69 7.47
C ALA A 82 5.36 6.01 5.96
N ALA A 83 5.05 5.04 5.09
CA ALA A 83 4.96 5.30 3.65
C ALA A 83 3.86 6.31 3.32
N SER A 84 2.65 6.15 3.88
CA SER A 84 1.55 7.11 3.72
C SER A 84 1.91 8.50 4.25
N LEU A 85 2.53 8.59 5.43
CA LEU A 85 2.96 9.85 6.03
C LEU A 85 4.00 10.57 5.16
N LEU A 86 5.09 9.87 4.83
CA LEU A 86 6.21 10.48 4.10
C LEU A 86 5.84 10.82 2.66
N SER A 87 4.93 10.06 2.02
CA SER A 87 4.46 10.38 0.67
C SER A 87 3.72 11.73 0.62
N ILE A 88 2.94 12.05 1.64
CA ILE A 88 2.23 13.33 1.74
C ILE A 88 3.19 14.46 2.18
N LEU A 89 4.02 14.23 3.20
CA LEU A 89 4.95 15.24 3.70
C LEU A 89 6.01 15.65 2.67
N ASN A 90 6.31 14.79 1.70
CA ASN A 90 7.22 15.14 0.61
C ASN A 90 6.64 16.18 -0.36
N LEU A 91 5.33 16.38 -0.34
CA LEU A 91 4.57 17.25 -1.24
C LEU A 91 3.92 18.43 -0.52
N CYS A 92 3.50 18.24 0.73
CA CYS A 92 2.69 19.17 1.50
C CYS A 92 3.46 19.74 2.69
N SER A 93 3.38 21.04 2.83
CA SER A 93 3.82 21.81 4.02
C SER A 93 2.60 22.29 4.82
N ALA A 94 2.83 22.90 5.99
CA ALA A 94 1.75 23.55 6.75
C ALA A 94 1.07 24.63 5.91
N GLY A 95 -0.26 24.57 5.85
CA GLY A 95 -1.09 25.43 5.01
C GLY A 95 -1.49 24.80 3.67
N ASP A 96 -0.90 23.67 3.28
CA ASP A 96 -1.29 22.93 2.09
C ASP A 96 -2.47 21.97 2.34
N SER A 97 -3.07 21.50 1.25
CA SER A 97 -4.13 20.50 1.27
C SER A 97 -3.87 19.40 0.23
N PHE A 98 -4.53 18.27 0.41
CA PHE A 98 -4.62 17.21 -0.59
C PHE A 98 -6.01 16.58 -0.56
N ILE A 99 -6.41 15.93 -1.66
CA ILE A 99 -7.70 15.24 -1.77
C ILE A 99 -7.45 13.74 -1.56
N ALA A 100 -8.26 13.08 -0.73
CA ALA A 100 -8.21 11.64 -0.55
C ALA A 100 -9.58 11.00 -0.76
N ALA A 101 -9.61 9.85 -1.43
CA ALA A 101 -10.81 9.03 -1.48
C ALA A 101 -11.23 8.63 -0.05
N SER A 102 -12.53 8.68 0.24
CA SER A 102 -13.06 8.37 1.58
C SER A 102 -13.01 6.86 1.90
N THR A 103 -12.93 6.01 0.87
CA THR A 103 -12.83 4.56 1.00
C THR A 103 -11.38 4.11 0.97
N ILE A 104 -10.64 4.33 2.07
CA ILE A 104 -9.25 3.88 2.26
C ILE A 104 -9.11 3.24 3.64
N TYR A 105 -7.95 2.65 3.92
CA TYR A 105 -7.66 2.02 5.20
C TYR A 105 -7.91 2.95 6.40
N GLY A 106 -8.63 2.45 7.41
CA GLY A 106 -9.04 3.24 8.58
C GLY A 106 -7.90 3.92 9.35
N GLY A 107 -6.72 3.26 9.42
CA GLY A 107 -5.52 3.88 10.00
C GLY A 107 -5.05 5.10 9.20
N THR A 108 -5.16 5.06 7.88
CA THR A 108 -4.81 6.18 6.99
C THR A 108 -5.85 7.31 7.09
N ILE A 109 -7.14 6.98 7.26
CA ILE A 109 -8.19 7.99 7.56
C ILE A 109 -7.83 8.78 8.82
N ASN A 110 -7.43 8.09 9.89
CA ASN A 110 -7.03 8.76 11.13
C ASN A 110 -5.73 9.57 10.96
N LEU A 111 -4.74 9.03 10.24
CA LEU A 111 -3.49 9.76 9.93
C LEU A 111 -3.80 11.07 9.21
N PHE A 112 -4.60 11.04 8.17
CA PHE A 112 -4.91 12.19 7.32
C PHE A 112 -5.86 13.19 7.99
N GLY A 113 -6.94 12.70 8.60
CA GLY A 113 -7.98 13.57 9.18
C GLY A 113 -7.62 14.14 10.55
N VAL A 114 -6.74 13.48 11.31
CA VAL A 114 -6.42 13.87 12.69
C VAL A 114 -4.95 14.29 12.83
N THR A 115 -4.03 13.43 12.43
CA THR A 115 -2.60 13.64 12.70
C THR A 115 -2.02 14.72 11.80
N LEU A 116 -2.23 14.65 10.48
CA LEU A 116 -1.74 15.67 9.53
C LEU A 116 -2.39 17.03 9.76
N LYS A 117 -3.64 17.06 10.21
CA LYS A 117 -4.29 18.31 10.61
C LYS A 117 -3.54 19.05 11.73
N LYS A 118 -2.92 18.31 12.68
CA LYS A 118 -2.08 18.91 13.73
C LYS A 118 -0.78 19.49 13.18
N LEU A 119 -0.33 19.03 12.00
CA LEU A 119 0.81 19.57 11.28
C LEU A 119 0.43 20.70 10.31
N GLY A 120 -0.85 21.15 10.34
CA GLY A 120 -1.35 22.21 9.48
C GLY A 120 -1.66 21.78 8.03
N ILE A 121 -1.72 20.49 7.76
CA ILE A 121 -2.06 19.94 6.42
C ILE A 121 -3.51 19.49 6.42
N GLU A 122 -4.30 19.97 5.44
CA GLU A 122 -5.71 19.65 5.30
C GLU A 122 -5.92 18.46 4.37
N CYS A 123 -6.63 17.43 4.84
CA CYS A 123 -7.16 16.37 3.97
C CYS A 123 -8.61 16.71 3.60
N ILE A 124 -8.90 16.78 2.30
CA ILE A 124 -10.24 16.98 1.75
C ILE A 124 -10.74 15.62 1.28
N TRP A 125 -11.81 15.13 1.87
CA TRP A 125 -12.40 13.84 1.56
C TRP A 125 -13.30 13.91 0.32
N ALA A 126 -13.15 12.95 -0.56
CA ALA A 126 -13.99 12.79 -1.74
C ALA A 126 -14.57 11.37 -1.78
N ASP A 127 -15.82 11.24 -2.22
CA ASP A 127 -16.37 9.93 -2.54
C ASP A 127 -15.58 9.32 -3.71
N ALA A 128 -15.16 8.06 -3.59
CA ALA A 128 -14.44 7.36 -4.64
C ALA A 128 -15.26 7.25 -5.94
N GLU A 129 -16.59 7.26 -5.84
CA GLU A 129 -17.53 7.20 -6.95
C GLU A 129 -17.94 8.59 -7.48
N ALA A 130 -17.55 9.69 -6.80
CA ALA A 130 -17.89 11.05 -7.20
C ALA A 130 -17.54 11.32 -8.67
N SER A 131 -18.36 12.08 -9.36
CA SER A 131 -18.10 12.53 -10.74
C SER A 131 -16.86 13.43 -10.82
N GLU A 132 -16.28 13.54 -12.01
CA GLU A 132 -15.15 14.46 -12.24
C GLU A 132 -15.50 15.89 -11.82
N GLU A 133 -16.72 16.35 -12.11
CA GLU A 133 -17.20 17.70 -11.79
C GLU A 133 -17.32 17.95 -10.28
N GLU A 134 -17.73 16.94 -9.51
CA GLU A 134 -17.79 17.01 -8.05
C GLU A 134 -16.40 17.07 -7.45
N VAL A 135 -15.49 16.21 -7.91
CA VAL A 135 -14.10 16.19 -7.43
C VAL A 135 -13.39 17.50 -7.81
N GLN A 136 -13.64 18.04 -9.00
CA GLN A 136 -13.04 19.29 -9.46
C GLN A 136 -13.35 20.47 -8.52
N LYS A 137 -14.53 20.50 -7.91
CA LYS A 137 -14.92 21.56 -6.95
C LYS A 137 -14.15 21.51 -5.63
N LEU A 138 -13.50 20.40 -5.32
CA LEU A 138 -12.73 20.21 -4.10
C LEU A 138 -11.32 20.80 -4.19
N PHE A 139 -10.81 21.03 -5.41
CA PHE A 139 -9.46 21.57 -5.59
C PHE A 139 -9.37 23.02 -5.12
N LYS A 140 -8.35 23.29 -4.34
CA LYS A 140 -7.95 24.63 -3.89
C LYS A 140 -6.60 25.00 -4.53
N PRO A 141 -6.20 26.28 -4.56
CA PRO A 141 -4.90 26.69 -5.08
C PRO A 141 -3.72 25.96 -4.39
N ASN A 142 -3.86 25.67 -3.10
CA ASN A 142 -2.87 24.98 -2.25
C ASN A 142 -3.07 23.44 -2.23
N THR A 143 -3.89 22.85 -3.10
CA THR A 143 -3.99 21.39 -3.23
C THR A 143 -2.77 20.85 -3.94
N LYS A 144 -2.10 19.86 -3.32
CA LYS A 144 -0.78 19.31 -3.74
C LYS A 144 -0.83 17.87 -4.23
N ALA A 145 -1.84 17.08 -3.88
CA ALA A 145 -1.91 15.69 -4.26
C ALA A 145 -3.36 15.16 -4.30
N VAL A 146 -3.53 14.04 -4.96
CA VAL A 146 -4.69 13.17 -4.83
C VAL A 146 -4.23 11.82 -4.30
N PHE A 147 -5.01 11.19 -3.39
CA PHE A 147 -4.69 9.90 -2.79
C PHE A 147 -5.86 8.94 -2.92
N GLY A 148 -5.57 7.67 -3.29
CA GLY A 148 -6.55 6.59 -3.34
C GLY A 148 -5.95 5.24 -2.96
N GLU A 149 -6.79 4.22 -2.83
CA GLU A 149 -6.39 2.83 -2.54
C GLU A 149 -6.97 1.91 -3.60
N THR A 150 -6.14 1.11 -4.27
CA THR A 150 -6.54 0.27 -5.42
C THR A 150 -7.75 -0.62 -5.10
N LEU A 151 -7.75 -1.24 -3.93
CA LEU A 151 -8.83 -2.06 -3.40
C LEU A 151 -9.05 -1.74 -1.92
N ALA A 152 -10.12 -1.04 -1.62
CA ALA A 152 -10.42 -0.51 -0.29
C ALA A 152 -10.65 -1.60 0.76
N ASN A 153 -10.22 -1.33 1.99
CA ASN A 153 -10.38 -2.21 3.16
C ASN A 153 -11.26 -1.51 4.24
N PRO A 154 -12.39 -2.07 4.68
CA PRO A 154 -12.95 -3.41 4.31
C PRO A 154 -14.01 -3.38 3.21
N ALA A 155 -14.33 -2.23 2.63
CA ALA A 155 -15.44 -2.06 1.70
C ALA A 155 -15.26 -2.79 0.37
N LEU A 156 -14.02 -3.09 -0.04
CA LEU A 156 -13.63 -3.70 -1.31
C LEU A 156 -14.07 -2.91 -2.55
N THR A 157 -14.22 -1.61 -2.40
CA THR A 157 -14.39 -0.67 -3.52
C THR A 157 -13.15 -0.70 -4.40
N VAL A 158 -13.31 -0.87 -5.69
CA VAL A 158 -12.22 -0.80 -6.67
C VAL A 158 -12.06 0.64 -7.13
N PHE A 159 -10.90 1.23 -6.90
CA PHE A 159 -10.59 2.61 -7.25
C PHE A 159 -10.40 2.77 -8.76
N ASP A 160 -11.02 3.78 -9.38
CA ASP A 160 -10.84 4.09 -10.79
C ASP A 160 -9.58 4.91 -11.01
N ILE A 161 -8.43 4.22 -11.08
CA ILE A 161 -7.09 4.83 -11.11
C ILE A 161 -6.97 5.83 -12.28
N GLU A 162 -7.38 5.45 -13.49
CA GLU A 162 -7.24 6.28 -14.68
C GLU A 162 -8.08 7.56 -14.61
N LYS A 163 -9.34 7.45 -14.13
CA LYS A 163 -10.21 8.61 -13.87
C LYS A 163 -9.53 9.59 -12.90
N TRP A 164 -9.07 9.10 -11.76
CA TRP A 164 -8.47 9.93 -10.72
C TRP A 164 -7.11 10.50 -11.12
N ALA A 165 -6.31 9.76 -11.90
CA ALA A 165 -5.07 10.27 -12.48
C ALA A 165 -5.35 11.45 -13.43
N ASN A 166 -6.32 11.30 -14.33
CA ASN A 166 -6.70 12.36 -15.24
C ASN A 166 -7.19 13.63 -14.51
N ILE A 167 -7.97 13.47 -13.43
CA ILE A 167 -8.43 14.60 -12.60
C ILE A 167 -7.23 15.27 -11.91
N ALA A 168 -6.33 14.50 -11.31
CA ALA A 168 -5.14 15.02 -10.63
C ALA A 168 -4.25 15.81 -11.61
N HIS A 169 -3.94 15.23 -12.76
CA HIS A 169 -3.06 15.83 -13.77
C HIS A 169 -3.67 17.09 -14.38
N LYS A 170 -4.99 17.16 -14.61
CA LYS A 170 -5.68 18.41 -15.04
C LYS A 170 -5.48 19.56 -14.03
N ASN A 171 -5.23 19.24 -12.77
CA ASN A 171 -4.99 20.21 -11.70
C ASN A 171 -3.51 20.38 -11.36
N ASN A 172 -2.60 19.84 -12.20
CA ASN A 172 -1.15 19.88 -12.01
C ASN A 172 -0.69 19.32 -10.65
N VAL A 173 -1.29 18.23 -10.18
CA VAL A 173 -0.88 17.51 -8.97
C VAL A 173 -0.75 16.03 -9.24
N PRO A 174 0.14 15.30 -8.50
CA PRO A 174 0.30 13.87 -8.66
C PRO A 174 -0.84 13.08 -8.03
N LEU A 175 -1.07 11.85 -8.56
CA LEU A 175 -1.87 10.81 -7.95
C LEU A 175 -0.97 9.84 -7.17
N ILE A 176 -1.28 9.65 -5.88
CA ILE A 176 -0.69 8.64 -5.00
C ILE A 176 -1.69 7.49 -4.84
N VAL A 177 -1.24 6.24 -5.03
CA VAL A 177 -2.11 5.06 -4.88
C VAL A 177 -1.49 4.08 -3.89
N ASP A 178 -2.26 3.72 -2.86
CA ASP A 178 -1.94 2.57 -2.01
C ASP A 178 -2.34 1.29 -2.72
N ASN A 179 -1.34 0.48 -3.09
CA ASN A 179 -1.51 -0.75 -3.87
C ASN A 179 -1.30 -2.02 -3.02
N THR A 180 -1.48 -1.92 -1.72
CA THR A 180 -1.16 -2.97 -0.75
C THR A 180 -1.86 -4.30 -1.04
N PHE A 181 -3.17 -4.30 -1.34
CA PHE A 181 -3.93 -5.53 -1.55
C PHE A 181 -3.78 -6.12 -2.95
N ALA A 182 -3.62 -5.28 -3.97
CA ALA A 182 -3.42 -5.78 -5.32
C ALA A 182 -2.00 -6.29 -5.53
N THR A 183 -1.01 -5.69 -4.90
CA THR A 183 0.42 -5.91 -5.20
C THR A 183 0.75 -5.64 -6.67
N PRO A 184 2.00 -5.52 -7.08
CA PRO A 184 2.35 -5.38 -8.49
C PRO A 184 2.02 -6.62 -9.34
N VAL A 185 1.59 -7.72 -8.70
CA VAL A 185 1.18 -8.95 -9.41
C VAL A 185 -0.21 -8.81 -10.02
N LEU A 186 -1.16 -8.19 -9.32
CA LEU A 186 -2.54 -8.04 -9.81
C LEU A 186 -2.77 -6.70 -10.51
N CYS A 187 -2.15 -5.62 -9.99
CA CYS A 187 -2.28 -4.28 -10.54
C CYS A 187 -0.97 -3.51 -10.40
N ARG A 188 -0.63 -2.74 -11.41
CA ARG A 188 0.48 -1.77 -11.39
C ARG A 188 -0.09 -0.38 -11.66
N PRO A 189 -0.43 0.41 -10.65
CA PRO A 189 -1.09 1.69 -10.80
C PRO A 189 -0.34 2.70 -11.69
N ILE A 190 0.99 2.61 -11.76
CA ILE A 190 1.83 3.45 -12.65
C ILE A 190 1.47 3.26 -14.13
N GLU A 191 1.01 2.08 -14.53
CA GLU A 191 0.58 1.81 -15.91
C GLU A 191 -0.77 2.48 -16.23
N TRP A 192 -1.52 2.85 -15.20
CA TRP A 192 -2.84 3.50 -15.28
C TRP A 192 -2.81 4.99 -14.93
N GLY A 193 -1.62 5.57 -14.78
CA GLY A 193 -1.44 7.00 -14.59
C GLY A 193 -1.15 7.45 -13.15
N ALA A 194 -1.02 6.53 -12.19
CA ALA A 194 -0.51 6.90 -10.87
C ALA A 194 0.95 7.35 -10.96
N ASP A 195 1.31 8.40 -10.23
CA ASP A 195 2.66 8.94 -10.21
C ASP A 195 3.50 8.32 -9.09
N ILE A 196 2.85 8.06 -7.96
CA ILE A 196 3.47 7.50 -6.78
C ILE A 196 2.63 6.32 -6.31
N VAL A 197 3.28 5.22 -5.97
CA VAL A 197 2.63 4.03 -5.40
C VAL A 197 3.21 3.76 -4.03
N ILE A 198 2.34 3.45 -3.07
CA ILE A 198 2.78 3.01 -1.74
C ILE A 198 2.26 1.62 -1.43
N HIS A 199 2.95 0.93 -0.53
CA HIS A 199 2.48 -0.34 0.03
C HIS A 199 2.78 -0.43 1.52
N SER A 200 1.91 -1.10 2.25
CA SER A 200 2.29 -1.80 3.47
C SER A 200 2.92 -3.12 3.08
N THR A 201 4.25 -3.23 3.13
CA THR A 201 4.97 -4.47 2.81
C THR A 201 4.73 -5.57 3.84
N THR A 202 4.15 -5.23 4.99
CA THR A 202 3.67 -6.14 6.05
C THR A 202 2.64 -7.17 5.54
N LYS A 203 1.95 -6.86 4.43
CA LYS A 203 0.82 -7.62 3.90
C LYS A 203 1.29 -8.67 2.88
N TYR A 204 0.62 -8.87 1.77
CA TYR A 204 0.96 -9.88 0.76
C TYR A 204 2.43 -9.90 0.31
N MET A 205 3.12 -8.75 0.29
CA MET A 205 4.53 -8.74 -0.11
C MET A 205 5.40 -9.59 0.81
N ASP A 206 5.22 -9.49 2.13
CA ASP A 206 5.80 -10.40 3.12
C ASP A 206 5.04 -11.73 3.15
N GLY A 207 3.74 -11.67 3.41
CA GLY A 207 2.79 -12.78 3.42
C GLY A 207 2.89 -13.71 4.62
N HIS A 208 3.85 -13.54 5.51
CA HIS A 208 4.16 -14.48 6.61
C HIS A 208 3.96 -13.86 7.99
N ALA A 209 3.54 -12.59 8.08
CA ALA A 209 3.41 -11.83 9.33
C ALA A 209 4.68 -11.78 10.18
N VAL A 210 5.86 -11.81 9.57
CA VAL A 210 7.16 -11.87 10.26
C VAL A 210 7.89 -10.54 10.30
N GLN A 211 7.45 -9.54 9.49
CA GLN A 211 8.03 -8.20 9.49
C GLN A 211 6.95 -7.12 9.31
N GLY A 212 7.14 -5.97 9.93
CA GLY A 212 6.41 -4.75 9.63
C GLY A 212 7.23 -3.86 8.70
N GLY A 213 6.60 -3.29 7.67
CA GLY A 213 7.29 -2.41 6.74
C GLY A 213 6.35 -1.71 5.77
N GLY A 214 6.90 -0.78 5.01
CA GLY A 214 6.24 -0.09 3.91
C GLY A 214 7.23 0.24 2.81
N VAL A 215 6.74 0.74 1.71
CA VAL A 215 7.55 1.23 0.59
C VAL A 215 6.82 2.34 -0.14
N ILE A 216 7.57 3.32 -0.61
CA ILE A 216 7.14 4.34 -1.56
C ILE A 216 7.85 4.05 -2.87
N VAL A 217 7.12 4.04 -3.98
CA VAL A 217 7.65 3.84 -5.35
C VAL A 217 7.33 5.10 -6.16
N ASP A 218 8.35 5.64 -6.79
CA ASP A 218 8.23 6.80 -7.69
C ASP A 218 8.12 6.31 -9.14
N GLY A 219 7.04 6.72 -9.83
CA GLY A 219 6.84 6.45 -11.25
C GLY A 219 7.75 7.24 -12.17
N GLY A 220 8.33 8.34 -11.68
CA GLY A 220 9.27 9.21 -12.40
C GLY A 220 8.69 9.94 -13.61
N LYS A 221 7.36 10.02 -13.73
CA LYS A 221 6.68 10.59 -14.91
C LYS A 221 6.08 11.97 -14.65
N PHE A 222 5.85 12.34 -13.39
CA PHE A 222 5.25 13.63 -13.05
C PHE A 222 6.24 14.78 -13.31
N ASP A 223 5.80 15.78 -14.06
CA ASP A 223 6.63 16.96 -14.36
C ASP A 223 6.49 18.01 -13.25
N TRP A 224 7.38 17.91 -12.27
CA TRP A 224 7.42 18.81 -11.11
C TRP A 224 7.63 20.28 -11.50
N ALA A 225 8.40 20.54 -12.57
CA ALA A 225 8.69 21.89 -13.04
C ALA A 225 7.49 22.50 -13.78
N ALA A 226 6.88 21.74 -14.70
CA ALA A 226 5.70 22.21 -15.44
C ALA A 226 4.49 22.43 -14.54
N SER A 227 4.38 21.67 -13.44
CA SER A 227 3.30 21.83 -12.45
C SER A 227 3.25 23.22 -11.83
N GLY A 228 4.40 23.84 -11.55
CA GLY A 228 4.50 25.15 -10.88
C GLY A 228 4.04 25.18 -9.42
N LYS A 229 3.69 24.02 -8.84
CA LYS A 229 3.17 23.93 -7.45
C LYS A 229 4.19 23.46 -6.42
N PHE A 230 5.37 23.03 -6.86
CA PHE A 230 6.35 22.33 -6.02
C PHE A 230 7.72 23.04 -6.02
N PRO A 231 7.85 24.25 -5.42
CA PRO A 231 9.12 24.97 -5.35
C PRO A 231 10.23 24.15 -4.67
N ASP A 232 9.88 23.34 -3.66
CA ASP A 232 10.83 22.46 -2.94
C ASP A 232 11.55 21.44 -3.84
N PHE A 233 11.08 21.22 -5.07
CA PHE A 233 11.72 20.36 -6.06
C PHE A 233 12.50 21.14 -7.12
N THR A 234 12.11 22.40 -7.38
CA THR A 234 12.55 23.19 -8.53
C THR A 234 13.43 24.37 -8.13
N GLU A 235 13.45 24.74 -6.85
CA GLU A 235 14.26 25.80 -6.28
C GLU A 235 15.41 25.23 -5.45
N PRO A 236 16.49 26.02 -5.18
CA PRO A 236 17.61 25.57 -4.37
C PRO A 236 17.22 25.20 -2.93
N ASP A 237 17.57 24.02 -2.49
CA ASP A 237 17.40 23.57 -1.10
C ASP A 237 18.56 24.05 -0.24
N GLU A 238 18.31 25.02 0.64
CA GLU A 238 19.32 25.57 1.55
C GLU A 238 19.90 24.52 2.51
N SER A 239 19.12 23.48 2.88
CA SER A 239 19.56 22.41 3.79
C SER A 239 20.50 21.41 3.12
N TYR A 240 20.63 21.46 1.77
CA TYR A 240 21.49 20.64 0.94
C TYR A 240 22.33 21.47 -0.05
N HIS A 241 23.01 22.51 0.44
CA HIS A 241 23.95 23.31 -0.33
C HIS A 241 23.40 23.87 -1.65
N GLY A 242 22.09 24.13 -1.71
CA GLY A 242 21.44 24.68 -2.89
C GLY A 242 21.11 23.64 -3.99
N VAL A 243 21.00 22.36 -3.65
CA VAL A 243 20.54 21.32 -4.57
C VAL A 243 19.16 21.67 -5.12
N VAL A 244 18.99 21.55 -6.44
CA VAL A 244 17.70 21.59 -7.13
C VAL A 244 17.36 20.19 -7.57
N TYR A 245 16.43 19.53 -6.88
CA TYR A 245 16.19 18.09 -7.04
C TYR A 245 15.82 17.68 -8.47
N THR A 246 14.97 18.46 -9.16
CA THR A 246 14.60 18.19 -10.57
C THR A 246 15.77 18.30 -11.53
N ARG A 247 16.72 19.20 -11.27
CA ARG A 247 17.90 19.40 -12.12
C ARG A 247 18.94 18.31 -11.89
N GLU A 248 19.21 17.96 -10.62
CA GLU A 248 20.30 17.04 -10.26
C GLU A 248 19.88 15.56 -10.43
N PHE A 249 18.60 15.23 -10.17
CA PHE A 249 18.13 13.85 -10.12
C PHE A 249 17.07 13.50 -11.17
N GLY A 250 16.58 14.49 -11.93
CA GLY A 250 15.61 14.25 -13.01
C GLY A 250 14.37 13.48 -12.56
N ALA A 251 14.11 12.33 -13.19
CA ALA A 251 12.97 11.48 -12.89
C ALA A 251 12.97 10.92 -11.46
N MET A 252 14.11 10.88 -10.77
CA MET A 252 14.21 10.40 -9.38
C MET A 252 14.09 11.52 -8.34
N ALA A 253 13.75 12.73 -8.73
CA ALA A 253 13.70 13.89 -7.84
C ALA A 253 12.85 13.64 -6.60
N TYR A 254 11.66 13.04 -6.77
CA TYR A 254 10.73 12.79 -5.67
C TYR A 254 11.31 11.81 -4.64
N ILE A 255 11.80 10.67 -5.09
CA ILE A 255 12.27 9.61 -4.18
C ILE A 255 13.59 9.99 -3.49
N ILE A 256 14.47 10.71 -4.20
CA ILE A 256 15.73 11.21 -3.63
C ILE A 256 15.46 12.30 -2.59
N LYS A 257 14.58 13.26 -2.86
CA LYS A 257 14.17 14.28 -1.87
C LYS A 257 13.59 13.62 -0.62
N ALA A 258 12.65 12.67 -0.79
CA ALA A 258 12.08 11.94 0.34
C ALA A 258 13.15 11.26 1.21
N ARG A 259 14.18 10.68 0.59
CA ARG A 259 15.31 10.04 1.27
C ARG A 259 16.22 11.04 1.96
N MET A 260 16.64 12.09 1.25
CA MET A 260 17.61 13.08 1.74
C MET A 260 17.05 13.91 2.89
N GLN A 261 15.78 14.28 2.85
CA GLN A 261 15.12 15.08 3.88
C GLN A 261 14.34 14.21 4.88
N LEU A 262 13.24 13.60 4.44
CA LEU A 262 12.27 13.01 5.36
C LEU A 262 12.78 11.72 6.02
N MET A 263 13.42 10.83 5.26
CA MET A 263 13.98 9.61 5.85
C MET A 263 15.11 9.95 6.83
N ARG A 264 15.96 10.92 6.49
CA ARG A 264 17.03 11.40 7.37
C ARG A 264 16.47 11.92 8.70
N ASP A 265 15.44 12.77 8.62
CA ASP A 265 14.96 13.54 9.76
C ASP A 265 13.96 12.77 10.62
N PHE A 266 13.01 12.05 10.01
CA PHE A 266 12.02 11.24 10.74
C PHE A 266 12.55 9.85 11.13
N GLY A 267 13.56 9.34 10.42
CA GLY A 267 14.18 8.06 10.78
C GLY A 267 13.28 6.84 10.59
N CYS A 268 12.30 6.90 9.69
CA CYS A 268 11.34 5.82 9.43
C CYS A 268 11.92 4.69 8.55
N TYR A 269 13.19 4.36 8.67
CA TYR A 269 13.87 3.32 7.90
C TYR A 269 13.65 1.92 8.49
N PRO A 270 13.63 0.85 7.67
CA PRO A 270 13.54 -0.52 8.16
C PRO A 270 14.92 -1.07 8.54
N ALA A 271 14.93 -2.10 9.40
CA ALA A 271 16.15 -2.87 9.64
C ALA A 271 16.51 -3.72 8.40
N ALA A 272 17.81 -3.94 8.16
CA ALA A 272 18.30 -4.80 7.08
C ALA A 272 17.74 -6.22 7.17
N HIS A 273 17.56 -6.75 8.38
CA HIS A 273 16.93 -8.05 8.62
C HIS A 273 15.48 -8.10 8.13
N SER A 274 14.69 -7.04 8.38
CA SER A 274 13.31 -6.95 7.89
C SER A 274 13.26 -6.88 6.36
N ALA A 275 14.19 -6.14 5.74
CA ALA A 275 14.31 -6.10 4.29
C ALA A 275 14.66 -7.48 3.69
N PHE A 276 15.53 -8.24 4.36
CA PHE A 276 15.86 -9.61 3.95
C PHE A 276 14.63 -10.54 4.02
N LEU A 277 13.87 -10.51 5.12
CA LEU A 277 12.63 -11.29 5.25
C LEU A 277 11.62 -10.91 4.17
N LEU A 278 11.45 -9.62 3.92
CA LEU A 278 10.60 -9.12 2.82
C LEU A 278 11.05 -9.66 1.46
N ASN A 279 12.37 -9.72 1.20
CA ASN A 279 12.87 -10.28 -0.05
C ASN A 279 12.44 -11.73 -0.25
N LEU A 280 12.49 -12.56 0.81
CA LEU A 280 12.02 -13.95 0.74
C LEU A 280 10.52 -14.02 0.40
N GLY A 281 9.71 -13.14 0.98
CA GLY A 281 8.30 -13.01 0.62
C GLY A 281 8.09 -12.62 -0.85
N LEU A 282 8.85 -11.65 -1.35
CA LEU A 282 8.76 -11.18 -2.74
C LEU A 282 9.13 -12.27 -3.75
N GLU A 283 10.07 -13.13 -3.44
CA GLU A 283 10.52 -14.21 -4.35
C GLU A 283 9.40 -15.20 -4.69
N THR A 284 8.44 -15.40 -3.79
CA THR A 284 7.29 -16.30 -4.00
C THR A 284 5.97 -15.57 -4.24
N LEU A 285 5.99 -14.24 -4.29
CA LEU A 285 4.78 -13.42 -4.38
C LEU A 285 3.83 -13.81 -5.53
N PRO A 286 4.29 -14.02 -6.79
CA PRO A 286 3.37 -14.35 -7.89
C PRO A 286 2.69 -15.71 -7.73
N VAL A 287 3.38 -16.70 -7.17
CA VAL A 287 2.82 -18.03 -6.91
C VAL A 287 1.76 -17.94 -5.82
N ARG A 288 2.08 -17.24 -4.73
CA ARG A 288 1.14 -17.03 -3.62
C ARG A 288 -0.11 -16.24 -4.05
N MET A 289 0.08 -15.13 -4.77
CA MET A 289 -1.05 -14.31 -5.24
C MET A 289 -2.03 -15.10 -6.10
N ARG A 290 -1.52 -15.97 -6.99
CA ARG A 290 -2.37 -16.84 -7.80
C ARG A 290 -3.21 -17.76 -6.92
N GLN A 291 -2.58 -18.45 -5.97
CA GLN A 291 -3.27 -19.39 -5.09
C GLN A 291 -4.28 -18.70 -4.17
N TYR A 292 -3.93 -17.53 -3.60
CA TYR A 292 -4.89 -16.73 -2.82
C TYR A 292 -6.16 -16.41 -3.62
N CYS A 293 -5.99 -15.96 -4.86
CA CYS A 293 -7.10 -15.58 -5.72
C CYS A 293 -7.96 -16.75 -6.14
N GLU A 294 -7.36 -17.90 -6.45
CA GLU A 294 -8.07 -19.14 -6.79
C GLU A 294 -8.90 -19.64 -5.59
N ASN A 295 -8.28 -19.68 -4.41
CA ASN A 295 -8.97 -20.06 -3.17
C ASN A 295 -10.10 -19.08 -2.85
N ALA A 296 -9.83 -17.77 -2.92
CA ALA A 296 -10.81 -16.73 -2.60
C ALA A 296 -12.03 -16.77 -3.52
N LEU A 297 -11.83 -16.98 -4.82
CA LEU A 297 -12.95 -17.11 -5.76
C LEU A 297 -13.83 -18.33 -5.44
N THR A 298 -13.20 -19.45 -5.07
CA THR A 298 -13.91 -20.67 -4.71
C THR A 298 -14.70 -20.50 -3.40
N VAL A 299 -14.08 -19.88 -2.40
CA VAL A 299 -14.71 -19.53 -1.12
C VAL A 299 -15.86 -18.53 -1.32
N ALA A 300 -15.68 -17.51 -2.16
CA ALA A 300 -16.72 -16.52 -2.43
C ALA A 300 -17.98 -17.16 -3.05
N LYS A 301 -17.81 -18.05 -4.03
CA LYS A 301 -18.93 -18.80 -4.64
C LYS A 301 -19.64 -19.69 -3.64
N PHE A 302 -18.91 -20.34 -2.75
CA PHE A 302 -19.52 -21.14 -1.68
C PHE A 302 -20.34 -20.24 -0.75
N LEU A 303 -19.80 -19.12 -0.29
CA LEU A 303 -20.49 -18.20 0.62
C LEU A 303 -21.72 -17.55 -0.03
N GLU A 304 -21.66 -17.22 -1.33
CA GLU A 304 -22.80 -16.68 -2.09
C GLU A 304 -23.97 -17.67 -2.14
N SER A 305 -23.70 -18.99 -2.09
CA SER A 305 -24.73 -20.03 -2.10
C SER A 305 -25.39 -20.28 -0.73
N SER A 306 -24.86 -19.68 0.35
CA SER A 306 -25.34 -19.91 1.72
C SER A 306 -26.57 -19.05 2.05
N ASP A 307 -27.60 -19.67 2.62
CA ASP A 307 -28.80 -18.98 3.12
C ASP A 307 -28.55 -18.11 4.37
N LYS A 308 -27.40 -18.28 5.03
CA LYS A 308 -26.94 -17.50 6.20
C LYS A 308 -26.30 -16.18 5.84
N ILE A 309 -25.85 -16.04 4.58
CA ILE A 309 -25.15 -14.85 4.08
C ILE A 309 -26.16 -13.93 3.40
N ALA A 310 -26.10 -12.64 3.74
CA ALA A 310 -26.92 -11.60 3.13
C ALA A 310 -26.29 -11.10 1.83
N SER A 311 -24.96 -10.88 1.84
CA SER A 311 -24.20 -10.46 0.67
C SER A 311 -22.75 -10.91 0.75
N VAL A 312 -22.12 -11.07 -0.42
CA VAL A 312 -20.67 -11.30 -0.57
C VAL A 312 -20.09 -10.13 -1.36
N ARG A 313 -19.26 -9.34 -0.73
CA ARG A 313 -18.52 -8.24 -1.39
C ARG A 313 -17.18 -8.81 -1.87
N TYR A 314 -17.15 -9.18 -3.14
CA TYR A 314 -15.97 -9.68 -3.81
C TYR A 314 -15.98 -9.22 -5.26
N PRO A 315 -15.12 -8.28 -5.68
CA PRO A 315 -15.19 -7.66 -7.00
C PRO A 315 -15.06 -8.61 -8.19
N ALA A 316 -14.49 -9.81 -7.98
CA ALA A 316 -14.38 -10.83 -9.03
C ALA A 316 -15.67 -11.66 -9.27
N LEU A 317 -16.72 -11.47 -8.45
CA LEU A 317 -18.02 -12.14 -8.70
C LEU A 317 -18.84 -11.35 -9.72
N PRO A 318 -19.37 -12.01 -10.78
CA PRO A 318 -20.32 -11.38 -11.68
C PRO A 318 -21.54 -10.85 -10.90
N GLY A 319 -21.96 -9.63 -11.16
CA GLY A 319 -23.04 -8.97 -10.43
C GLY A 319 -22.59 -8.07 -9.26
N ASN A 320 -21.32 -8.11 -8.87
CA ASN A 320 -20.77 -7.11 -7.98
C ASN A 320 -20.73 -5.74 -8.68
N GLU A 321 -21.06 -4.65 -7.97
CA GLU A 321 -21.11 -3.29 -8.53
C GLU A 321 -19.78 -2.83 -9.11
N HIS A 322 -18.65 -3.36 -8.62
CA HIS A 322 -17.30 -3.03 -9.10
C HIS A 322 -16.76 -4.06 -10.10
N TYR A 323 -17.56 -5.05 -10.54
CA TYR A 323 -17.07 -6.16 -11.39
C TYR A 323 -16.36 -5.68 -12.65
N GLU A 324 -17.00 -4.81 -13.44
CA GLU A 324 -16.44 -4.31 -14.70
C GLU A 324 -15.12 -3.53 -14.47
N ARG A 325 -15.09 -2.72 -13.41
CA ARG A 325 -13.88 -1.98 -13.02
C ARG A 325 -12.78 -2.93 -12.54
N ALA A 326 -13.15 -3.96 -11.78
CA ALA A 326 -12.21 -4.99 -11.36
C ALA A 326 -11.61 -5.73 -12.56
N GLN A 327 -12.41 -6.12 -13.56
CA GLN A 327 -11.88 -6.75 -14.77
C GLN A 327 -10.84 -5.89 -15.50
N LYS A 328 -10.92 -4.56 -15.38
CA LYS A 328 -9.94 -3.64 -15.95
C LYS A 328 -8.63 -3.60 -15.17
N TYR A 329 -8.67 -3.45 -13.83
CA TYR A 329 -7.50 -3.15 -13.01
C TYR A 329 -6.93 -4.35 -12.26
N LEU A 330 -7.79 -5.17 -11.63
CA LEU A 330 -7.43 -6.30 -10.77
C LEU A 330 -8.58 -7.32 -10.79
N PRO A 331 -8.62 -8.23 -11.75
CA PRO A 331 -9.77 -9.10 -12.00
C PRO A 331 -10.06 -10.10 -10.86
N THR A 332 -9.26 -10.10 -9.81
CA THR A 332 -9.40 -10.99 -8.66
C THR A 332 -8.73 -10.40 -7.42
N SER A 333 -8.96 -10.99 -6.25
CA SER A 333 -8.39 -10.60 -4.96
C SER A 333 -8.27 -11.81 -4.03
N GLY A 334 -7.39 -11.76 -3.04
CA GLY A 334 -7.33 -12.73 -1.95
C GLY A 334 -8.19 -12.33 -0.74
N VAL A 335 -8.85 -11.16 -0.78
CA VAL A 335 -9.68 -10.64 0.32
C VAL A 335 -11.11 -10.45 -0.14
N MET A 336 -12.05 -10.78 0.73
CA MET A 336 -13.49 -10.53 0.55
C MET A 336 -14.11 -10.05 1.85
N SER A 337 -15.32 -9.48 1.78
CA SER A 337 -16.17 -9.23 2.93
C SER A 337 -17.53 -9.87 2.70
N ILE A 338 -18.12 -10.39 3.78
CA ILE A 338 -19.45 -10.99 3.78
C ILE A 338 -20.32 -10.30 4.82
N ASP A 339 -21.62 -10.25 4.59
CA ASP A 339 -22.59 -9.78 5.59
C ASP A 339 -23.38 -10.97 6.08
N ILE A 340 -23.24 -11.31 7.37
CA ILE A 340 -23.98 -12.41 8.00
C ILE A 340 -25.37 -11.91 8.40
N LYS A 341 -26.42 -12.66 8.03
CA LYS A 341 -27.80 -12.36 8.38
C LYS A 341 -28.00 -12.33 9.88
N GLY A 342 -28.76 -11.37 10.37
CA GLY A 342 -29.05 -11.19 11.80
C GLY A 342 -28.08 -10.25 12.52
N GLY A 343 -27.10 -9.71 11.82
CA GLY A 343 -26.21 -8.65 12.32
C GLY A 343 -25.13 -9.13 13.27
N ARG A 344 -24.78 -8.30 14.26
CA ARG A 344 -23.59 -8.45 15.12
C ARG A 344 -23.52 -9.77 15.89
N ALA A 345 -24.61 -10.23 16.51
CA ALA A 345 -24.57 -11.41 17.37
C ALA A 345 -24.34 -12.73 16.61
N PRO A 346 -25.02 -13.02 15.47
CA PRO A 346 -24.67 -14.17 14.63
C PRO A 346 -23.25 -14.06 14.05
N ALA A 347 -22.79 -12.86 13.66
CA ALA A 347 -21.42 -12.69 13.15
C ALA A 347 -20.36 -13.02 14.21
N MET A 348 -20.52 -12.58 15.45
CA MET A 348 -19.65 -12.95 16.56
C MET A 348 -19.66 -14.46 16.80
N LYS A 349 -20.85 -15.08 16.82
CA LYS A 349 -20.97 -16.52 17.03
C LYS A 349 -20.30 -17.32 15.91
N PHE A 350 -20.44 -16.89 14.65
CA PHE A 350 -19.72 -17.46 13.52
C PHE A 350 -18.21 -17.38 13.72
N MET A 351 -17.68 -16.18 14.06
CA MET A 351 -16.25 -15.96 14.31
C MET A 351 -15.70 -16.88 15.41
N ASP A 352 -16.43 -16.98 16.54
CA ASP A 352 -16.03 -17.78 17.70
C ASP A 352 -16.13 -19.31 17.43
N SER A 353 -16.83 -19.71 16.36
CA SER A 353 -17.02 -21.12 15.97
C SER A 353 -15.95 -21.61 14.99
N LEU A 354 -15.15 -20.73 14.41
CA LEU A 354 -14.07 -21.10 13.48
C LEU A 354 -12.97 -21.90 14.20
N LYS A 355 -12.37 -22.85 13.49
CA LYS A 355 -11.33 -23.76 14.01
C LYS A 355 -10.02 -23.68 13.23
N LEU A 356 -10.08 -23.39 11.94
CA LEU A 356 -8.93 -23.23 11.04
C LEU A 356 -8.62 -21.76 10.82
N ALA A 357 -9.62 -20.98 10.41
CA ALA A 357 -9.45 -19.56 10.16
C ALA A 357 -9.18 -18.79 11.45
N CYS A 358 -8.11 -17.98 11.45
CA CYS A 358 -7.67 -17.24 12.64
C CYS A 358 -8.47 -15.94 12.80
N ASN A 359 -9.03 -15.73 13.98
CA ASN A 359 -9.58 -14.42 14.35
C ASN A 359 -8.43 -13.50 14.76
N GLU A 360 -8.01 -12.61 13.85
CA GLU A 360 -6.90 -11.68 14.11
C GLU A 360 -7.00 -10.40 13.27
N VAL A 361 -6.43 -9.33 13.82
CA VAL A 361 -6.43 -8.00 13.17
C VAL A 361 -5.55 -7.95 11.93
N HIS A 362 -4.88 -9.04 11.57
CA HIS A 362 -4.05 -9.15 10.39
C HIS A 362 -4.88 -9.39 9.11
N VAL A 363 -4.25 -9.31 7.96
CA VAL A 363 -4.82 -9.52 6.63
C VAL A 363 -3.71 -9.79 5.63
N ALA A 364 -4.00 -10.55 4.58
CA ALA A 364 -3.02 -10.82 3.52
C ALA A 364 -1.83 -11.68 4.01
N ASP A 365 -2.14 -12.69 4.78
CA ASP A 365 -1.23 -13.72 5.31
C ASP A 365 -1.36 -15.02 4.49
N ILE A 366 -0.38 -15.92 4.64
CA ILE A 366 -0.47 -17.28 4.09
C ILE A 366 -1.56 -18.12 4.75
N ARG A 367 -2.00 -17.75 5.94
CA ARG A 367 -3.11 -18.36 6.68
C ARG A 367 -4.40 -17.59 6.46
N THR A 368 -5.52 -18.32 6.42
CA THR A 368 -6.84 -17.69 6.38
C THR A 368 -7.11 -16.97 7.69
N CYS A 369 -7.37 -15.66 7.61
CA CYS A 369 -7.70 -14.84 8.76
C CYS A 369 -8.98 -14.05 8.52
N VAL A 370 -9.71 -13.83 9.62
CA VAL A 370 -11.02 -13.17 9.65
C VAL A 370 -11.02 -12.01 10.63
N LEU A 371 -11.86 -11.04 10.38
CA LEU A 371 -12.06 -9.86 11.25
C LEU A 371 -13.52 -9.45 11.21
N HIS A 372 -14.11 -9.17 12.37
CA HIS A 372 -15.44 -8.60 12.49
C HIS A 372 -15.34 -7.11 12.89
N PRO A 373 -15.39 -6.16 11.93
CA PRO A 373 -15.15 -4.74 12.21
C PRO A 373 -16.02 -4.18 13.33
N ALA A 374 -17.30 -4.53 13.33
CA ALA A 374 -18.29 -4.03 14.29
C ALA A 374 -17.96 -4.36 15.76
N SER A 375 -17.34 -5.51 16.04
CA SER A 375 -17.00 -5.92 17.41
C SER A 375 -15.55 -5.68 17.78
N GLU A 376 -14.67 -5.37 16.81
CA GLU A 376 -13.24 -5.24 17.01
C GLU A 376 -12.74 -3.83 16.68
N THR A 377 -12.44 -3.55 15.43
CA THR A 377 -11.77 -2.30 15.02
C THR A 377 -12.66 -1.07 15.09
N HIS A 378 -13.99 -1.22 15.02
CA HIS A 378 -14.99 -0.14 15.06
C HIS A 378 -15.97 -0.29 16.22
N ARG A 379 -15.61 -1.04 17.27
CA ARG A 379 -16.49 -1.38 18.40
C ARG A 379 -17.05 -0.17 19.16
N GLN A 380 -16.44 1.01 19.01
CA GLN A 380 -16.88 2.26 19.61
C GLN A 380 -18.09 2.88 18.89
N LEU A 381 -18.43 2.40 17.67
CA LEU A 381 -19.54 2.90 16.87
C LEU A 381 -20.82 2.14 17.19
N THR A 382 -21.96 2.83 17.18
CA THR A 382 -23.30 2.21 17.19
C THR A 382 -23.57 1.56 15.82
N ASP A 383 -24.60 0.71 15.74
CA ASP A 383 -24.94 0.05 14.47
C ASP A 383 -25.35 1.08 13.41
N GLU A 384 -26.05 2.17 13.77
CA GLU A 384 -26.40 3.25 12.85
C GLU A 384 -25.15 4.00 12.35
N GLN A 385 -24.17 4.21 13.23
CA GLN A 385 -22.89 4.85 12.84
C GLN A 385 -22.05 3.94 11.95
N LEU A 386 -22.07 2.62 12.18
CA LEU A 386 -21.41 1.64 11.32
C LEU A 386 -22.02 1.67 9.91
N VAL A 387 -23.34 1.58 9.80
CA VAL A 387 -24.05 1.63 8.50
C VAL A 387 -23.76 2.95 7.77
N ALA A 388 -23.75 4.09 8.49
CA ALA A 388 -23.38 5.38 7.91
C ALA A 388 -21.92 5.42 7.42
N ALA A 389 -21.03 4.57 7.96
CA ALA A 389 -19.65 4.38 7.52
C ALA A 389 -19.49 3.27 6.46
N GLY A 390 -20.59 2.71 5.93
CA GLY A 390 -20.59 1.64 4.93
C GLY A 390 -20.25 0.25 5.48
N ILE A 391 -20.31 0.08 6.80
CA ILE A 391 -19.99 -1.18 7.50
C ILE A 391 -21.28 -1.76 8.07
N GLU A 392 -21.74 -2.88 7.52
CA GLU A 392 -22.88 -3.59 8.08
C GLU A 392 -22.53 -4.21 9.45
N PRO A 393 -23.45 -4.22 10.44
CA PRO A 393 -23.19 -4.85 11.74
C PRO A 393 -22.84 -6.34 11.68
N GLY A 394 -23.26 -7.04 10.63
CA GLY A 394 -22.93 -8.44 10.36
C GLY A 394 -21.71 -8.66 9.46
N MET A 395 -20.99 -7.59 9.09
CA MET A 395 -19.85 -7.69 8.18
C MET A 395 -18.68 -8.45 8.80
N VAL A 396 -18.21 -9.47 8.09
CA VAL A 396 -16.95 -10.17 8.38
C VAL A 396 -16.02 -10.04 7.17
N ARG A 397 -14.81 -9.53 7.37
CA ARG A 397 -13.75 -9.54 6.37
C ARG A 397 -13.00 -10.87 6.45
N ILE A 398 -12.82 -11.52 5.30
CA ILE A 398 -12.08 -12.77 5.16
C ILE A 398 -10.86 -12.52 4.27
N SER A 399 -9.67 -12.76 4.77
CA SER A 399 -8.43 -12.84 4.01
C SER A 399 -8.10 -14.32 3.81
N VAL A 400 -8.31 -14.80 2.61
CA VAL A 400 -8.18 -16.23 2.30
C VAL A 400 -6.70 -16.58 2.17
N GLY A 401 -6.28 -17.65 2.84
CA GLY A 401 -4.91 -18.15 2.86
C GLY A 401 -4.59 -19.18 1.77
N LEU A 402 -3.49 -19.88 1.99
CA LEU A 402 -2.95 -20.90 1.07
C LEU A 402 -3.29 -22.33 1.47
N GLU A 403 -4.11 -22.50 2.50
CA GLU A 403 -4.59 -23.82 2.92
C GLU A 403 -5.35 -24.50 1.77
N ASN A 404 -5.55 -25.79 1.86
CA ASN A 404 -6.45 -26.49 0.93
C ASN A 404 -7.84 -25.84 0.98
N VAL A 405 -8.39 -25.47 -0.17
CA VAL A 405 -9.64 -24.72 -0.25
C VAL A 405 -10.83 -25.49 0.32
N GLU A 406 -10.81 -26.82 0.24
CA GLU A 406 -11.87 -27.68 0.80
C GLU A 406 -11.86 -27.63 2.34
N ASP A 407 -10.67 -27.53 2.97
CA ASP A 407 -10.54 -27.39 4.41
C ASP A 407 -11.03 -26.02 4.88
N ILE A 408 -10.72 -24.95 4.13
CA ILE A 408 -11.25 -23.60 4.41
C ILE A 408 -12.78 -23.62 4.34
N ILE A 409 -13.36 -24.19 3.28
CA ILE A 409 -14.81 -24.29 3.10
C ILE A 409 -15.44 -25.13 4.20
N ALA A 410 -14.82 -26.25 4.59
CA ALA A 410 -15.33 -27.10 5.67
C ALA A 410 -15.38 -26.35 7.00
N ASP A 411 -14.36 -25.53 7.31
CA ASP A 411 -14.34 -24.72 8.51
C ASP A 411 -15.40 -23.61 8.50
N LEU A 412 -15.50 -22.87 7.40
CA LEU A 412 -16.54 -21.84 7.24
C LEU A 412 -17.94 -22.45 7.33
N LYS A 413 -18.17 -23.62 6.70
CA LYS A 413 -19.46 -24.30 6.72
C LYS A 413 -19.85 -24.73 8.13
N GLN A 414 -18.94 -25.39 8.86
CA GLN A 414 -19.24 -25.85 10.22
C GLN A 414 -19.52 -24.67 11.17
N ALA A 415 -18.91 -23.49 10.95
CA ALA A 415 -19.19 -22.28 11.70
C ALA A 415 -20.54 -21.65 11.33
N LEU A 416 -20.90 -21.62 10.04
CA LEU A 416 -22.23 -21.19 9.58
C LEU A 416 -23.36 -22.09 10.10
N ASP A 417 -23.11 -23.40 10.26
CA ASP A 417 -24.09 -24.34 10.82
C ASP A 417 -24.40 -24.08 12.31
N GLN A 418 -23.62 -23.22 13.01
CA GLN A 418 -23.85 -22.83 14.40
C GLN A 418 -24.77 -21.61 14.55
N ILE A 419 -25.09 -20.89 13.48
CA ILE A 419 -25.85 -19.64 13.50
C ILE A 419 -27.19 -19.75 12.81
#